data_f6c3b87cf0983f9ee7dd655ef75f7e60
#
_entry.id   f6c3b87cf0983f9ee7dd655ef75f7e60
#
_cell.length_a   1.000
_cell.length_b   1.000
_cell.length_c   1.000
_cell.angle_alpha   90.00
_cell.angle_beta   90.00
_cell.angle_gamma   90.00
#
_symmetry.space_group_name_H-M   'P 1'
#
loop_
_entity.id
_entity.type
_entity.pdbx_description
1 polymer ?
#
loop_
_entity_poly.entity_id
_entity_poly.type
_entity_poly.pdbx_seq_one_letter_code
_entity_poly.pdbx_strand_id
1 'polypeptide(L)'
;YGQGVAVLMSGLMFGLFHGNLNQFVYAFALGSFLAFLYVKTGNLKITIALHMMINFMGGVVSVLALKGLDMEAYQEAFLSGDTALITAYLGEHLGGLLLYGIYLFFVVGMMIAGGVLIIIALAKKRFVLEPGQEALPAGKGFSTLLLNPGMILYCIFWISMIIWQLLA
;
A
#
# COMPACT_ATOMS: atom_id res chain seq x y z
N TYR A 1 3.11 23.31 -10.92
CA TYR A 1 4.28 22.50 -11.29
C TYR A 1 3.92 21.27 -12.16
N GLY A 2 2.66 20.96 -12.36
CA GLY A 2 2.19 19.86 -13.19
C GLY A 2 1.70 18.65 -12.40
N GLN A 3 0.82 17.86 -13.06
CA GLN A 3 0.16 16.71 -12.45
C GLN A 3 1.17 15.61 -12.03
N GLY A 4 2.24 15.42 -12.82
CA GLY A 4 3.27 14.42 -12.51
C GLY A 4 4.01 14.72 -11.20
N VAL A 5 4.38 15.98 -10.99
CA VAL A 5 5.00 16.43 -9.74
C VAL A 5 4.05 16.23 -8.56
N ALA A 6 2.77 16.63 -8.72
CA ALA A 6 1.77 16.46 -7.67
C ALA A 6 1.59 14.99 -7.28
N VAL A 7 1.51 14.08 -8.25
CA VAL A 7 1.39 12.64 -8.02
C VAL A 7 2.60 12.08 -7.27
N LEU A 8 3.82 12.39 -7.73
CA LEU A 8 5.05 11.89 -7.11
C LEU A 8 5.24 12.43 -5.69
N MET A 9 5.01 13.74 -5.49
CA MET A 9 5.16 14.36 -4.17
C MET A 9 4.11 13.87 -3.17
N SER A 10 2.86 13.71 -3.61
CA SER A 10 1.81 13.13 -2.77
C SER A 10 2.16 11.69 -2.37
N GLY A 11 2.64 10.88 -3.30
CA GLY A 11 3.09 9.53 -2.99
C GLY A 11 4.25 9.50 -2.01
N LEU A 12 5.27 10.34 -2.22
CA LEU A 12 6.44 10.44 -1.33
C LEU A 12 6.02 10.82 0.08
N MET A 13 5.22 11.87 0.22
CA MET A 13 4.72 12.30 1.53
C MET A 13 3.86 11.21 2.19
N PHE A 14 2.97 10.59 1.43
CA PHE A 14 2.12 9.52 1.94
C PHE A 14 2.92 8.30 2.39
N GLY A 15 3.95 7.90 1.64
CA GLY A 15 4.86 6.82 2.01
C GLY A 15 5.64 7.13 3.28
N LEU A 16 6.28 8.30 3.36
CA LEU A 16 7.03 8.73 4.53
C LEU A 16 6.16 8.84 5.78
N PHE A 17 4.92 9.34 5.63
CA PHE A 17 3.97 9.50 6.74
C PHE A 17 3.67 8.21 7.50
N HIS A 18 3.83 7.05 6.87
CA HIS A 18 3.64 5.76 7.55
C HIS A 18 4.74 5.44 8.57
N GLY A 19 5.86 6.15 8.54
CA GLY A 19 6.94 6.03 9.54
C GLY A 19 7.59 4.63 9.63
N ASN A 20 7.40 3.79 8.61
CA ASN A 20 7.80 2.40 8.60
C ASN A 20 8.34 2.01 7.22
N LEU A 21 9.57 1.49 7.17
CA LEU A 21 10.22 1.14 5.91
C LEU A 21 9.49 0.02 5.14
N ASN A 22 8.96 -0.97 5.87
CA ASN A 22 8.20 -2.07 5.25
C ASN A 22 6.91 -1.57 4.59
N GLN A 23 6.34 -0.50 5.13
CA GLN A 23 5.12 0.13 4.58
C GLN A 23 5.43 1.19 3.53
N PHE A 24 6.60 1.80 3.55
CA PHE A 24 6.96 2.93 2.70
C PHE A 24 6.71 2.64 1.22
N VAL A 25 7.19 1.50 0.72
CA VAL A 25 7.15 1.19 -0.72
C VAL A 25 5.71 1.06 -1.23
N TYR A 26 4.89 0.26 -0.54
CA TYR A 26 3.51 0.10 -0.98
C TYR A 26 2.67 1.36 -0.73
N ALA A 27 2.92 2.07 0.38
CA ALA A 27 2.23 3.32 0.68
C ALA A 27 2.58 4.42 -0.33
N PHE A 28 3.86 4.54 -0.72
CA PHE A 28 4.28 5.42 -1.80
C PHE A 28 3.52 5.11 -3.12
N ALA A 29 3.47 3.84 -3.51
CA ALA A 29 2.78 3.42 -4.72
C ALA A 29 1.27 3.71 -4.63
N LEU A 30 0.64 3.37 -3.50
CA LEU A 30 -0.78 3.64 -3.25
C LEU A 30 -1.08 5.14 -3.23
N GLY A 31 -0.29 5.93 -2.51
CA GLY A 31 -0.46 7.39 -2.44
C GLY A 31 -0.31 8.05 -3.82
N SER A 32 0.66 7.59 -4.62
CA SER A 32 0.83 8.04 -6.01
C SER A 32 -0.39 7.67 -6.86
N PHE A 33 -0.91 6.46 -6.72
CA PHE A 33 -2.10 6.01 -7.44
C PHE A 33 -3.35 6.81 -7.05
N LEU A 34 -3.58 7.04 -5.76
CA LEU A 34 -4.70 7.84 -5.27
C LEU A 34 -4.59 9.30 -5.74
N ALA A 35 -3.39 9.88 -5.71
CA ALA A 35 -3.14 11.22 -6.24
C ALA A 35 -3.39 11.28 -7.76
N PHE A 36 -2.95 10.25 -8.51
CA PHE A 36 -3.26 10.13 -9.94
C PHE A 36 -4.76 10.10 -10.20
N LEU A 37 -5.52 9.30 -9.45
CA LEU A 37 -6.98 9.25 -9.57
C LEU A 37 -7.61 10.61 -9.27
N TYR A 38 -7.12 11.30 -8.24
CA TYR A 38 -7.61 12.63 -7.90
C TYR A 38 -7.36 13.65 -9.02
N VAL A 39 -6.15 13.72 -9.57
CA VAL A 39 -5.87 14.67 -10.66
C VAL A 39 -6.63 14.35 -11.95
N LYS A 40 -7.03 13.09 -12.16
CA LYS A 40 -7.82 12.67 -13.31
C LYS A 40 -9.32 12.87 -13.13
N THR A 41 -9.84 12.71 -11.93
CA THR A 41 -11.29 12.75 -11.67
C THR A 41 -11.75 14.06 -11.06
N GLY A 42 -10.87 14.83 -10.43
CA GLY A 42 -11.21 16.00 -9.62
C GLY A 42 -12.06 15.65 -8.39
N ASN A 43 -12.25 14.37 -8.08
CA ASN A 43 -13.20 13.90 -7.07
C ASN A 43 -12.49 13.23 -5.88
N LEU A 44 -12.30 13.98 -4.82
CA LEU A 44 -11.65 13.50 -3.59
C LEU A 44 -12.43 12.35 -2.91
N LYS A 45 -13.76 12.29 -3.07
CA LYS A 45 -14.59 11.22 -2.46
C LYS A 45 -14.20 9.84 -2.98
N ILE A 46 -13.81 9.73 -4.26
CA ILE A 46 -13.35 8.47 -4.84
C ILE A 46 -12.06 8.00 -4.16
N THR A 47 -11.09 8.89 -3.99
CA THR A 47 -9.81 8.55 -3.37
C THR A 47 -9.96 8.22 -1.89
N ILE A 48 -10.82 8.95 -1.16
CA ILE A 48 -11.14 8.64 0.24
C ILE A 48 -11.79 7.26 0.34
N ALA A 49 -12.82 6.99 -0.47
CA ALA A 49 -13.55 5.71 -0.43
C ALA A 49 -12.63 4.53 -0.75
N LEU A 50 -11.76 4.66 -1.76
CA LEU A 50 -10.78 3.62 -2.10
C LEU A 50 -9.76 3.41 -0.98
N HIS A 51 -9.23 4.48 -0.40
CA HIS A 51 -8.29 4.38 0.72
C HIS A 51 -8.94 3.70 1.94
N MET A 52 -10.16 4.11 2.29
CA MET A 52 -10.92 3.48 3.39
C MET A 52 -11.18 2.00 3.12
N MET A 53 -11.55 1.64 1.88
CA MET A 53 -11.79 0.25 1.49
C MET A 53 -10.52 -0.60 1.63
N ILE A 54 -9.36 -0.10 1.15
CA ILE A 54 -8.08 -0.80 1.25
C ILE A 54 -7.71 -1.01 2.73
N ASN A 55 -7.84 0.04 3.57
CA ASN A 55 -7.55 -0.07 5.00
C ASN A 55 -8.52 -1.00 5.72
N PHE A 56 -9.80 -0.99 5.36
CA PHE A 56 -10.79 -1.90 5.92
C PHE A 56 -10.47 -3.36 5.57
N MET A 57 -10.15 -3.62 4.30
CA MET A 57 -9.78 -4.97 3.86
C MET A 57 -8.48 -5.46 4.50
N GLY A 58 -7.45 -4.62 4.53
CA GLY A 58 -6.14 -4.98 5.09
C GLY A 58 -6.10 -4.99 6.61
N GLY A 59 -6.86 -4.15 7.28
CA GLY A 59 -6.90 -4.05 8.75
C GLY A 59 -7.98 -4.92 9.38
N VAL A 60 -9.25 -4.66 9.06
CA VAL A 60 -10.37 -5.30 9.75
C VAL A 60 -10.64 -6.71 9.21
N VAL A 61 -10.81 -6.83 7.89
CA VAL A 61 -11.20 -8.12 7.29
C VAL A 61 -10.09 -9.15 7.43
N SER A 62 -8.81 -8.75 7.26
CA SER A 62 -7.66 -9.66 7.44
C SER A 62 -7.60 -10.22 8.87
N VAL A 63 -7.77 -9.35 9.88
CA VAL A 63 -7.76 -9.76 11.30
C VAL A 63 -8.91 -10.70 11.59
N LEU A 64 -10.12 -10.42 11.09
CA LEU A 64 -11.28 -11.31 11.25
C LEU A 64 -11.07 -12.66 10.55
N ALA A 65 -10.45 -12.66 9.38
CA ALA A 65 -10.15 -13.90 8.64
C ALA A 65 -9.12 -14.78 9.38
N LEU A 66 -8.15 -14.13 10.06
CA LEU A 66 -7.14 -14.85 10.86
C LEU A 66 -7.64 -15.34 12.22
N LYS A 67 -8.74 -14.77 12.73
CA LYS A 67 -9.22 -15.04 14.10
C LYS A 67 -9.58 -16.50 14.37
N GLY A 68 -9.88 -17.26 13.31
CA GLY A 68 -10.17 -18.70 13.41
C GLY A 68 -8.95 -19.60 13.32
N LEU A 69 -7.73 -19.03 13.29
CA LEU A 69 -6.47 -19.77 13.19
C LEU A 69 -5.63 -19.53 14.45
N ASP A 70 -5.11 -20.62 15.02
CA ASP A 70 -4.06 -20.56 16.02
C ASP A 70 -2.70 -20.59 15.30
N MET A 71 -2.02 -19.43 15.28
CA MET A 71 -0.74 -19.29 14.55
C MET A 71 0.41 -19.98 15.25
N GLU A 72 0.33 -20.16 16.57
CA GLU A 72 1.35 -20.87 17.36
C GLU A 72 1.25 -22.38 17.09
N ALA A 73 0.05 -22.95 17.21
CA ALA A 73 -0.22 -24.33 16.86
C ALA A 73 0.03 -24.62 15.36
N TYR A 74 -0.24 -23.66 14.47
CA TYR A 74 0.10 -23.77 13.06
C TYR A 74 1.62 -23.94 12.86
N GLN A 75 2.42 -23.08 13.48
CA GLN A 75 3.87 -23.15 13.36
C GLN A 75 4.42 -24.46 13.94
N GLU A 76 3.96 -24.88 15.10
CA GLU A 76 4.35 -26.15 15.72
C GLU A 76 4.05 -27.35 14.80
N ALA A 77 2.82 -27.44 14.31
CA ALA A 77 2.41 -28.53 13.44
C ALA A 77 3.21 -28.60 12.13
N PHE A 78 3.35 -27.48 11.43
CA PHE A 78 3.97 -27.46 10.11
C PHE A 78 5.51 -27.43 10.14
N LEU A 79 6.14 -26.86 11.16
CA LEU A 79 7.60 -26.87 11.30
C LEU A 79 8.13 -28.22 11.82
N SER A 80 7.35 -28.93 12.63
CA SER A 80 7.73 -30.28 13.10
C SER A 80 7.76 -31.30 11.98
N GLY A 81 6.96 -31.11 10.93
CA GLY A 81 6.74 -32.10 9.87
C GLY A 81 5.97 -33.34 10.33
N ASP A 82 5.41 -33.34 11.56
CA ASP A 82 4.60 -34.44 12.08
C ASP A 82 3.22 -34.44 11.43
N THR A 83 2.95 -35.51 10.67
CA THR A 83 1.68 -35.65 9.95
C THR A 83 0.47 -35.78 10.87
N ALA A 84 0.65 -36.30 12.09
CA ALA A 84 -0.43 -36.42 13.08
C ALA A 84 -0.82 -35.03 13.61
N LEU A 85 0.16 -34.19 13.95
CA LEU A 85 -0.07 -32.81 14.39
C LEU A 85 -0.70 -31.96 13.28
N ILE A 86 -0.19 -32.09 12.05
CA ILE A 86 -0.76 -31.40 10.87
C ILE A 86 -2.23 -31.80 10.67
N THR A 87 -2.53 -33.11 10.71
CA THR A 87 -3.90 -33.60 10.51
C THR A 87 -4.83 -33.13 11.60
N ALA A 88 -4.38 -33.14 12.86
CA ALA A 88 -5.15 -32.65 14.00
C ALA A 88 -5.45 -31.15 13.83
N TYR A 89 -4.43 -30.33 13.52
CA TYR A 89 -4.59 -28.90 13.28
C TYR A 89 -5.58 -28.60 12.14
N LEU A 90 -5.47 -29.30 11.00
CA LEU A 90 -6.37 -29.14 9.86
C LEU A 90 -7.81 -29.49 10.22
N GLY A 91 -8.04 -30.53 11.04
CA GLY A 91 -9.36 -30.93 11.51
C GLY A 91 -9.98 -29.91 12.44
N GLU A 92 -9.21 -29.41 13.42
CA GLU A 92 -9.68 -28.47 14.42
C GLU A 92 -9.95 -27.10 13.85
N HIS A 93 -9.12 -26.62 12.90
CA HIS A 93 -9.17 -25.26 12.38
C HIS A 93 -9.73 -25.17 10.96
N LEU A 94 -10.44 -26.21 10.47
CA LEU A 94 -10.94 -26.27 9.09
C LEU A 94 -11.78 -25.04 8.73
N GLY A 95 -12.67 -24.59 9.62
CA GLY A 95 -13.50 -23.41 9.38
C GLY A 95 -12.69 -22.11 9.23
N GLY A 96 -11.69 -21.92 10.08
CA GLY A 96 -10.74 -20.80 10.00
C GLY A 96 -9.91 -20.84 8.73
N LEU A 97 -9.40 -22.01 8.38
CA LEU A 97 -8.61 -22.21 7.14
C LEU A 97 -9.44 -21.91 5.88
N LEU A 98 -10.69 -22.36 5.84
CA LEU A 98 -11.60 -22.06 4.73
C LEU A 98 -11.88 -20.55 4.63
N LEU A 99 -12.18 -19.89 5.75
CA LEU A 99 -12.44 -18.44 5.78
C LEU A 99 -11.21 -17.64 5.32
N TYR A 100 -10.03 -17.98 5.84
CA TYR A 100 -8.79 -17.35 5.45
C TYR A 100 -8.43 -17.64 3.98
N GLY A 101 -8.67 -18.85 3.50
CA GLY A 101 -8.49 -19.24 2.09
C GLY A 101 -9.39 -18.43 1.16
N ILE A 102 -10.66 -18.22 1.50
CA ILE A 102 -11.59 -17.36 0.74
C ILE A 102 -11.08 -15.92 0.71
N TYR A 103 -10.63 -15.39 1.85
CA TYR A 103 -10.04 -14.06 1.93
C TYR A 103 -8.81 -13.92 1.03
N LEU A 104 -7.87 -14.87 1.09
CA LEU A 104 -6.68 -14.87 0.24
C LEU A 104 -7.05 -14.97 -1.25
N PHE A 105 -7.97 -15.84 -1.60
CA PHE A 105 -8.44 -15.98 -2.99
C PHE A 105 -9.04 -14.67 -3.51
N PHE A 106 -9.83 -13.98 -2.69
CA PHE A 106 -10.36 -12.67 -3.03
C PHE A 106 -9.26 -11.62 -3.22
N VAL A 107 -8.29 -11.53 -2.29
CA VAL A 107 -7.17 -10.59 -2.38
C VAL A 107 -6.32 -10.84 -3.63
N VAL A 108 -5.95 -12.11 -3.89
CA VAL A 108 -5.18 -12.48 -5.08
C VAL A 108 -5.96 -12.17 -6.37
N GLY A 109 -7.26 -12.48 -6.39
CA GLY A 109 -8.14 -12.13 -7.50
C GLY A 109 -8.18 -10.63 -7.79
N MET A 110 -8.28 -9.81 -6.74
CA MET A 110 -8.23 -8.35 -6.86
C MET A 110 -6.87 -7.85 -7.35
N MET A 111 -5.76 -8.46 -6.90
CA MET A 111 -4.41 -8.11 -7.36
C MET A 111 -4.24 -8.43 -8.86
N ILE A 112 -4.70 -9.61 -9.31
CA ILE A 112 -4.65 -10.00 -10.73
C ILE A 112 -5.50 -9.04 -11.56
N ALA A 113 -6.76 -8.80 -11.15
CA ALA A 113 -7.66 -7.90 -11.85
C ALA A 113 -7.08 -6.47 -11.93
N GLY A 114 -6.52 -5.95 -10.83
CA GLY A 114 -5.84 -4.67 -10.80
C GLY A 114 -4.64 -4.61 -11.74
N GLY A 115 -3.81 -5.65 -11.75
CA GLY A 115 -2.67 -5.77 -12.66
C GLY A 115 -3.09 -5.75 -14.13
N VAL A 116 -4.12 -6.52 -14.48
CA VAL A 116 -4.69 -6.52 -15.85
C VAL A 116 -5.22 -5.13 -16.23
N LEU A 117 -5.94 -4.45 -15.35
CA LEU A 117 -6.45 -3.10 -15.61
C LEU A 117 -5.32 -2.08 -15.80
N ILE A 118 -4.23 -2.19 -15.04
CA ILE A 118 -3.04 -1.34 -15.21
C ILE A 118 -2.41 -1.59 -16.58
N ILE A 119 -2.22 -2.84 -16.98
CA ILE A 119 -1.66 -3.21 -18.29
C ILE A 119 -2.54 -2.63 -19.43
N ILE A 120 -3.85 -2.79 -19.34
CA ILE A 120 -4.79 -2.23 -20.32
C ILE A 120 -4.69 -0.70 -20.36
N ALA A 121 -4.59 -0.04 -19.21
CA ALA A 121 -4.48 1.41 -19.12
C ALA A 121 -3.16 1.93 -19.72
N LEU A 122 -2.05 1.21 -19.50
CA LEU A 122 -0.75 1.49 -20.13
C LEU A 122 -0.82 1.32 -21.64
N ALA A 123 -1.36 0.20 -22.14
CA ALA A 123 -1.53 -0.06 -23.58
C ALA A 123 -2.41 0.99 -24.27
N LYS A 124 -3.43 1.48 -23.58
CA LYS A 124 -4.31 2.55 -24.07
C LYS A 124 -3.77 3.97 -23.80
N LYS A 125 -2.53 4.11 -23.32
CA LYS A 125 -1.90 5.39 -22.99
C LYS A 125 -2.74 6.29 -22.09
N ARG A 126 -3.47 5.70 -21.11
CA ARG A 126 -4.36 6.44 -20.20
C ARG A 126 -3.64 7.15 -19.05
N PHE A 127 -2.36 6.82 -18.82
CA PHE A 127 -1.51 7.46 -17.81
C PHE A 127 -0.86 8.76 -18.32
N VAL A 128 -1.60 9.55 -19.10
CA VAL A 128 -1.12 10.87 -19.55
C VAL A 128 -1.35 11.87 -18.42
N LEU A 129 -0.29 12.52 -17.99
CA LEU A 129 -0.31 13.61 -17.01
C LEU A 129 -0.03 14.92 -17.72
N GLU A 130 -0.79 15.95 -17.37
CA GLU A 130 -0.67 17.26 -17.99
C GLU A 130 0.49 18.05 -17.37
N PRO A 131 1.25 18.79 -18.20
CA PRO A 131 2.26 19.70 -17.71
C PRO A 131 1.61 20.81 -16.86
N GLY A 132 2.37 21.39 -15.95
CA GLY A 132 1.91 22.53 -15.17
C GLY A 132 1.83 23.81 -16.01
N GLN A 133 0.96 24.71 -15.59
CA GLN A 133 0.92 26.08 -16.16
C GLN A 133 2.21 26.85 -15.86
N GLU A 134 2.81 26.58 -14.70
CA GLU A 134 4.11 27.11 -14.28
C GLU A 134 5.14 26.00 -14.28
N ALA A 135 6.03 25.99 -15.28
CA ALA A 135 7.13 25.06 -15.32
C ALA A 135 8.17 25.42 -14.24
N LEU A 136 8.67 24.41 -13.56
CA LEU A 136 9.84 24.61 -12.71
C LEU A 136 11.03 25.00 -13.57
N PRO A 137 11.82 26.02 -13.18
CA PRO A 137 13.03 26.36 -13.90
C PRO A 137 13.93 25.14 -14.08
N ALA A 138 14.57 25.02 -15.24
CA ALA A 138 15.46 23.91 -15.53
C ALA A 138 16.53 23.77 -14.45
N GLY A 139 16.69 22.56 -13.90
CA GLY A 139 17.64 22.26 -12.83
C GLY A 139 17.21 22.68 -11.42
N LYS A 140 16.11 23.41 -11.24
CA LYS A 140 15.64 23.86 -9.90
C LYS A 140 14.52 22.99 -9.31
N GLY A 141 14.09 21.95 -10.02
CA GLY A 141 13.00 21.10 -9.54
C GLY A 141 13.28 20.48 -8.18
N PHE A 142 14.44 19.88 -8.01
CA PHE A 142 14.85 19.27 -6.73
C PHE A 142 14.91 20.28 -5.61
N SER A 143 15.57 21.42 -5.79
CA SER A 143 15.70 22.44 -4.76
C SER A 143 14.36 23.05 -4.37
N THR A 144 13.49 23.32 -5.34
CA THR A 144 12.18 23.90 -5.07
C THR A 144 11.24 22.96 -4.35
N LEU A 145 11.25 21.67 -4.71
CA LEU A 145 10.31 20.68 -4.18
C LEU A 145 10.79 20.06 -2.87
N LEU A 146 12.08 19.74 -2.76
CA LEU A 146 12.61 18.98 -1.63
C LEU A 146 13.48 19.79 -0.67
N LEU A 147 14.14 20.85 -1.15
CA LEU A 147 15.04 21.66 -0.30
C LEU A 147 14.35 22.92 0.29
N ASN A 148 13.02 22.98 0.28
CA ASN A 148 12.32 24.02 1.05
C ASN A 148 12.25 23.62 2.54
N PRO A 149 12.23 24.60 3.47
CA PRO A 149 12.29 24.30 4.91
C PRO A 149 11.20 23.36 5.42
N GLY A 150 9.97 23.47 4.90
CA GLY A 150 8.85 22.61 5.29
C GLY A 150 9.08 21.15 4.90
N MET A 151 9.55 20.91 3.67
CA MET A 151 9.82 19.55 3.19
C MET A 151 11.05 18.94 3.86
N ILE A 152 12.08 19.75 4.13
CA ILE A 152 13.26 19.31 4.89
C ILE A 152 12.84 18.82 6.28
N LEU A 153 12.08 19.62 7.03
CA LEU A 153 11.59 19.26 8.36
C LEU A 153 10.70 18.01 8.31
N TYR A 154 9.83 17.92 7.32
CA TYR A 154 8.97 16.75 7.09
C TYR A 154 9.80 15.48 6.87
N CYS A 155 10.77 15.54 5.97
CA CYS A 155 11.65 14.40 5.67
C CYS A 155 12.50 14.02 6.89
N ILE A 156 13.12 14.98 7.59
CA ILE A 156 13.91 14.72 8.79
C ILE A 156 13.06 14.00 9.84
N PHE A 157 11.86 14.50 10.11
CA PHE A 157 10.98 13.90 11.11
C PHE A 157 10.62 12.44 10.77
N TRP A 158 10.10 12.18 9.56
CA TRP A 158 9.66 10.84 9.19
C TRP A 158 10.78 9.84 8.96
N ILE A 159 11.92 10.29 8.42
CA ILE A 159 13.12 9.44 8.30
C ILE A 159 13.65 9.08 9.68
N SER A 160 13.66 10.02 10.63
CA SER A 160 14.06 9.73 12.01
C SER A 160 13.13 8.71 12.67
N MET A 161 11.82 8.77 12.42
CA MET A 161 10.85 7.78 12.90
C MET A 161 11.10 6.40 12.29
N ILE A 162 11.41 6.33 11.00
CA ILE A 162 11.75 5.07 10.31
C ILE A 162 13.04 4.48 10.92
N ILE A 163 14.07 5.30 11.11
CA ILE A 163 15.34 4.85 11.72
C ILE A 163 15.11 4.35 13.15
N TRP A 164 14.36 5.10 13.94
CA TRP A 164 13.99 4.65 15.29
C TRP A 164 13.35 3.26 15.27
N GLN A 165 12.35 3.06 14.41
CA GLN A 165 11.65 1.79 14.31
C GLN A 165 12.54 0.62 13.86
N LEU A 166 13.58 0.89 13.07
CA LEU A 166 14.54 -0.13 12.64
C LEU A 166 15.53 -0.51 13.75
N LEU A 167 15.73 0.39 14.73
CA LEU A 167 16.70 0.19 15.83
C LEU A 167 16.03 -0.28 17.12
N ALA A 168 14.71 -0.17 17.25
CA ALA A 168 13.90 -0.62 18.40
C ALA A 168 13.48 -2.08 18.27
#